data_c605172b325e2e5e1aed0d377de7cbcd
#
_entry.id   c605172b325e2e5e1aed0d377de7cbcd
#
_cell.length_a   1.000
_cell.length_b   1.000
_cell.length_c   1.000
_cell.angle_alpha   90.00
_cell.angle_beta   90.00
_cell.angle_gamma   90.00
#
_symmetry.space_group_name_H-M   'P 1'
#
loop_
_entity.id
_entity.type
_entity.pdbx_description
1 polymer ?
#
loop_
_entity_poly.entity_id
_entity_poly.type
_entity_poly.pdbx_seq_one_letter_code
_entity_poly.pdbx_strand_id
1 'polypeptide(L)'
;MALQDVVKKGSTDRSVPIYAFDNTTGLPKADLAYNSTGVDLWYRREGAAVVSITEATLASLTTAHTDGGFLAVANGEYRLDLPDAAFASGANYVDYGGTFTGYTLVGGRVKLVGVDLEDAVRGGMTALPNAAADAAGGLPISDAGGLDLDAKIGALTFTSAGFVDANVQKINDVTITGDGGSGTEFGV
;
A
#
# COMPACT_ATOMS: atom_id res chain seq x y z
N MET A 1 -7.67 -16.08 21.42
CA MET A 1 -7.74 -15.78 19.96
C MET A 1 -6.54 -14.87 19.71
N ALA A 2 -5.56 -15.31 18.94
CA ALA A 2 -4.42 -14.44 18.61
C ALA A 2 -4.93 -13.29 17.73
N LEU A 3 -4.65 -12.05 18.11
CA LEU A 3 -4.85 -10.89 17.24
C LEU A 3 -4.02 -11.12 15.97
N GLN A 4 -4.69 -11.18 14.83
CA GLN A 4 -4.04 -11.26 13.54
C GLN A 4 -3.99 -9.86 12.96
N ASP A 5 -2.85 -9.24 13.07
CA ASP A 5 -2.57 -7.98 12.37
C ASP A 5 -2.36 -8.23 10.87
N VAL A 6 -2.68 -7.25 10.04
CA VAL A 6 -2.55 -7.32 8.59
C VAL A 6 -1.67 -6.17 8.12
N VAL A 7 -0.54 -6.50 7.52
CA VAL A 7 0.48 -5.55 7.10
C VAL A 7 0.84 -5.78 5.64
N LYS A 8 1.10 -4.71 4.91
CA LYS A 8 1.62 -4.80 3.53
C LYS A 8 3.01 -5.41 3.51
N LYS A 9 3.27 -6.31 2.55
CA LYS A 9 4.61 -6.86 2.29
C LYS A 9 5.60 -5.75 1.97
N GLY A 10 6.76 -5.80 2.62
CA GLY A 10 7.80 -4.77 2.47
C GLY A 10 7.55 -3.51 3.30
N SER A 11 6.60 -3.51 4.24
CA SER A 11 6.47 -2.43 5.22
C SER A 11 7.69 -2.40 6.15
N THR A 12 8.03 -1.21 6.61
CA THR A 12 9.10 -0.92 7.55
C THR A 12 8.54 -0.35 8.85
N ASP A 13 9.35 -0.33 9.89
CA ASP A 13 9.07 0.37 11.14
C ASP A 13 7.75 -0.09 11.82
N ARG A 14 7.49 -1.40 11.87
CA ARG A 14 6.28 -1.96 12.48
C ARG A 14 6.51 -2.50 13.88
N SER A 15 5.72 -1.99 14.82
CA SER A 15 5.67 -2.47 16.19
C SER A 15 4.49 -3.41 16.41
N VAL A 16 4.66 -4.44 17.21
CA VAL A 16 3.62 -5.42 17.56
C VAL A 16 3.52 -5.60 19.06
N PRO A 17 2.34 -5.98 19.60
CA PRO A 17 2.21 -6.33 21.01
C PRO A 17 2.74 -7.73 21.30
N ILE A 18 3.41 -7.91 22.43
CA ILE A 18 3.78 -9.21 22.98
C ILE A 18 3.45 -9.24 24.46
N TYR A 19 3.02 -10.37 24.96
CA TYR A 19 2.55 -10.50 26.34
C TYR A 19 3.43 -11.46 27.15
N ALA A 20 3.77 -11.09 28.37
CA ALA A 20 4.56 -11.89 29.28
C ALA A 20 3.71 -12.41 30.46
N PHE A 21 3.80 -13.72 30.72
CA PHE A 21 3.11 -14.39 31.79
C PHE A 21 4.06 -15.27 32.61
N ASP A 22 3.88 -15.27 33.93
CA ASP A 22 4.56 -16.16 34.83
C ASP A 22 4.08 -17.59 34.63
N ASN A 23 5.02 -18.53 34.42
CA ASN A 23 4.71 -19.93 34.11
C ASN A 23 4.12 -20.71 35.31
N THR A 24 4.29 -20.22 36.52
CA THR A 24 3.81 -20.85 37.76
C THR A 24 2.44 -20.33 38.13
N THR A 25 2.26 -19.02 38.10
CA THR A 25 1.05 -18.36 38.59
C THR A 25 0.08 -17.99 37.47
N GLY A 26 0.53 -17.93 36.22
CA GLY A 26 -0.25 -17.43 35.08
C GLY A 26 -0.51 -15.92 35.09
N LEU A 27 0.09 -15.20 36.05
CA LEU A 27 -0.09 -13.76 36.18
C LEU A 27 0.77 -12.99 35.18
N PRO A 28 0.29 -11.82 34.70
CA PRO A 28 1.09 -10.96 33.84
C PRO A 28 2.39 -10.52 34.50
N LYS A 29 3.49 -10.53 33.77
CA LYS A 29 4.80 -10.01 34.18
C LYS A 29 4.99 -8.63 33.54
N ALA A 30 5.12 -7.59 34.38
CA ALA A 30 5.09 -6.19 33.90
C ALA A 30 6.45 -5.45 33.93
N ASP A 31 7.51 -6.09 34.43
CA ASP A 31 8.79 -5.44 34.74
C ASP A 31 9.98 -6.03 33.95
N LEU A 32 9.74 -6.63 32.77
CA LEU A 32 10.81 -7.06 31.91
C LEU A 32 11.40 -5.85 31.17
N ALA A 33 12.71 -5.86 31.03
CA ALA A 33 13.46 -4.93 30.21
C ALA A 33 14.14 -5.67 29.05
N TYR A 34 14.52 -4.96 28.00
CA TYR A 34 15.20 -5.53 26.83
C TYR A 34 16.46 -6.34 27.19
N ASN A 35 17.12 -5.99 28.27
CA ASN A 35 18.33 -6.65 28.78
C ASN A 35 18.08 -7.53 29.99
N SER A 36 16.84 -7.89 30.28
CA SER A 36 16.54 -8.86 31.35
C SER A 36 17.15 -10.22 30.99
N THR A 37 17.77 -10.87 32.01
CA THR A 37 18.46 -12.15 31.80
C THR A 37 17.52 -13.20 31.28
N GLY A 38 17.85 -13.81 30.11
CA GLY A 38 17.10 -14.88 29.48
C GLY A 38 15.92 -14.46 28.63
N VAL A 39 15.78 -13.17 28.34
CA VAL A 39 14.91 -12.73 27.23
C VAL A 39 15.55 -13.19 25.92
N ASP A 40 14.78 -13.88 25.09
CA ASP A 40 15.14 -14.33 23.76
C ASP A 40 13.91 -14.15 22.87
N LEU A 41 13.94 -13.11 22.04
CA LEU A 41 12.87 -12.76 21.10
C LEU A 41 13.19 -13.34 19.71
N TRP A 42 12.16 -13.71 19.01
CA TRP A 42 12.32 -14.30 17.69
C TRP A 42 11.15 -13.95 16.76
N TYR A 43 11.41 -14.04 15.48
CA TYR A 43 10.38 -14.10 14.45
C TYR A 43 10.64 -15.26 13.48
N ARG A 44 9.60 -15.68 12.78
CA ARG A 44 9.68 -16.72 11.76
C ARG A 44 8.75 -16.37 10.61
N ARG A 45 9.32 -16.21 9.44
CA ARG A 45 8.54 -16.05 8.21
C ARG A 45 8.02 -17.40 7.73
N GLU A 46 6.90 -17.41 7.02
CA GLU A 46 6.34 -18.62 6.40
C GLU A 46 7.42 -19.39 5.61
N GLY A 47 7.54 -20.68 5.90
CA GLY A 47 8.50 -21.57 5.23
C GLY A 47 9.98 -21.37 5.59
N ALA A 48 10.30 -20.41 6.48
CA ALA A 48 11.68 -20.14 6.89
C ALA A 48 11.99 -20.68 8.30
N ALA A 49 13.27 -20.72 8.65
CA ALA A 49 13.73 -20.97 10.01
C ALA A 49 13.41 -19.79 10.93
N VAL A 50 13.43 -20.07 12.24
CA VAL A 50 13.36 -19.02 13.28
C VAL A 50 14.60 -18.14 13.20
N VAL A 51 14.39 -16.85 13.36
CA VAL A 51 15.45 -15.82 13.42
C VAL A 51 15.34 -15.14 14.78
N SER A 52 16.42 -15.17 15.55
CA SER A 52 16.51 -14.43 16.81
C SER A 52 16.58 -12.94 16.54
N ILE A 53 15.92 -12.16 17.39
CA ILE A 53 15.93 -10.71 17.38
C ILE A 53 16.95 -10.24 18.40
N THR A 54 17.83 -9.34 18.02
CA THR A 54 18.68 -8.65 19.00
C THR A 54 17.86 -7.57 19.69
N GLU A 55 17.66 -7.71 20.97
CA GLU A 55 16.85 -6.78 21.77
C GLU A 55 17.53 -5.40 21.87
N ALA A 56 16.73 -4.36 21.78
CA ALA A 56 17.16 -2.97 21.86
C ALA A 56 16.31 -2.18 22.87
N THR A 57 16.89 -1.14 23.44
CA THR A 57 16.17 -0.24 24.34
C THR A 57 15.29 0.73 23.58
N LEU A 58 14.12 1.04 24.16
CA LEU A 58 13.28 2.17 23.77
C LEU A 58 13.14 3.11 24.95
N ALA A 59 13.38 4.40 24.76
CA ALA A 59 13.30 5.40 25.81
C ALA A 59 11.85 5.67 26.28
N SER A 60 10.88 5.52 25.38
CA SER A 60 9.45 5.71 25.64
C SER A 60 8.60 4.97 24.58
N LEU A 61 7.30 4.86 24.82
CA LEU A 61 6.36 4.27 23.87
C LEU A 61 6.22 5.09 22.59
N THR A 62 6.62 6.36 22.60
CA THR A 62 6.60 7.26 21.44
C THR A 62 7.96 7.37 20.75
N THR A 63 8.99 6.65 21.23
CA THR A 63 10.28 6.57 20.56
C THR A 63 10.09 6.00 19.16
N ALA A 64 10.82 6.55 18.17
CA ALA A 64 10.84 6.00 16.82
C ALA A 64 11.19 4.51 16.85
N HIS A 65 10.71 3.79 15.84
CA HIS A 65 10.99 2.36 15.70
C HIS A 65 12.51 2.10 15.68
N THR A 66 12.87 1.02 16.33
CA THR A 66 14.26 0.49 16.32
C THR A 66 14.15 -1.02 16.29
N ASP A 67 14.78 -1.68 15.32
CA ASP A 67 14.77 -3.14 15.22
C ASP A 67 15.12 -3.79 16.57
N GLY A 68 14.24 -4.66 17.04
CA GLY A 68 14.38 -5.32 18.34
C GLY A 68 13.99 -4.47 19.55
N GLY A 69 13.47 -3.26 19.34
CA GLY A 69 13.00 -2.41 20.41
C GLY A 69 11.97 -3.10 21.31
N PHE A 70 12.21 -3.15 22.62
CA PHE A 70 11.37 -3.84 23.58
C PHE A 70 11.10 -2.94 24.78
N LEU A 71 9.83 -2.66 25.07
CA LEU A 71 9.43 -1.77 26.15
C LEU A 71 8.08 -2.17 26.75
N ALA A 72 7.99 -2.15 28.06
CA ALA A 72 6.73 -2.40 28.77
C ALA A 72 5.68 -1.31 28.49
N VAL A 73 4.46 -1.74 28.21
CA VAL A 73 3.28 -0.89 28.04
C VAL A 73 2.48 -0.84 29.34
N ALA A 74 1.82 -1.93 29.70
CA ALA A 74 1.06 -2.10 30.92
C ALA A 74 0.65 -3.57 31.10
N ASN A 75 0.45 -4.00 32.36
CA ASN A 75 -0.20 -5.28 32.68
C ASN A 75 0.39 -6.50 31.95
N GLY A 76 1.69 -6.55 31.75
CA GLY A 76 2.36 -7.65 31.03
C GLY A 76 2.34 -7.53 29.52
N GLU A 77 1.80 -6.45 28.98
CA GLU A 77 1.93 -6.10 27.56
C GLU A 77 3.21 -5.32 27.31
N TYR A 78 3.86 -5.63 26.20
CA TYR A 78 5.09 -4.98 25.74
C TYR A 78 4.95 -4.58 24.29
N ARG A 79 5.53 -3.45 23.92
CA ARG A 79 5.82 -3.09 22.54
C ARG A 79 7.07 -3.84 22.11
N LEU A 80 6.99 -4.55 21.00
CA LEU A 80 8.11 -5.16 20.29
C LEU A 80 8.22 -4.56 18.89
N ASP A 81 9.35 -3.97 18.58
CA ASP A 81 9.66 -3.48 17.25
C ASP A 81 10.27 -4.62 16.43
N LEU A 82 9.50 -5.19 15.52
CA LEU A 82 10.00 -6.27 14.67
C LEU A 82 10.96 -5.73 13.61
N PRO A 83 12.08 -6.43 13.35
CA PRO A 83 12.97 -6.06 12.25
C PRO A 83 12.24 -6.00 10.91
N ASP A 84 12.57 -5.03 10.07
CA ASP A 84 11.98 -4.85 8.74
C ASP A 84 12.05 -6.11 7.87
N ALA A 85 13.10 -6.91 8.05
CA ALA A 85 13.26 -8.19 7.39
C ALA A 85 12.10 -9.17 7.66
N ALA A 86 11.40 -9.04 8.78
CA ALA A 86 10.23 -9.86 9.09
C ALA A 86 9.10 -9.66 8.07
N PHE A 87 8.94 -8.45 7.56
CA PHE A 87 7.87 -8.05 6.65
C PHE A 87 8.24 -8.10 5.16
N ALA A 88 9.46 -8.49 4.82
CA ALA A 88 9.93 -8.57 3.44
C ALA A 88 8.99 -9.41 2.55
N SER A 89 8.97 -9.14 1.25
CA SER A 89 8.19 -9.90 0.26
C SER A 89 8.58 -11.39 0.25
N GLY A 90 7.73 -12.26 -0.31
CA GLY A 90 7.99 -13.69 -0.44
C GLY A 90 7.40 -14.58 0.66
N ALA A 91 6.70 -14.03 1.66
CA ALA A 91 5.93 -14.77 2.65
C ALA A 91 4.51 -14.22 2.76
N ASN A 92 3.57 -15.00 3.28
CA ASN A 92 2.18 -14.56 3.50
C ASN A 92 1.88 -14.28 4.97
N TYR A 93 2.76 -14.69 5.87
CA TYR A 93 2.67 -14.36 7.28
C TYR A 93 4.04 -14.42 7.95
N VAL A 94 4.13 -13.77 9.09
CA VAL A 94 5.23 -13.87 10.03
C VAL A 94 4.66 -14.18 11.41
N ASP A 95 5.24 -15.18 12.08
CA ASP A 95 5.01 -15.51 13.48
C ASP A 95 6.10 -14.83 14.31
N TYR A 96 5.77 -14.38 15.51
CA TYR A 96 6.73 -13.84 16.43
C TYR A 96 6.40 -14.26 17.85
N GLY A 97 7.39 -14.29 18.69
CA GLY A 97 7.28 -14.70 20.10
C GLY A 97 8.60 -14.56 20.82
N GLY A 98 8.69 -15.17 21.97
CA GLY A 98 9.90 -15.19 22.73
C GLY A 98 9.83 -16.12 23.93
N THR A 99 10.95 -16.23 24.62
CA THR A 99 11.09 -16.94 25.90
C THR A 99 11.78 -16.04 26.89
N PHE A 100 11.53 -16.31 28.17
CA PHE A 100 12.22 -15.68 29.28
C PHE A 100 12.27 -16.68 30.40
N THR A 101 13.37 -16.75 31.15
CA THR A 101 13.52 -17.72 32.25
C THR A 101 12.40 -17.60 33.27
N GLY A 102 11.57 -18.64 33.40
CA GLY A 102 10.42 -18.69 34.31
C GLY A 102 9.14 -18.01 33.79
N TYR A 103 9.16 -17.46 32.57
CA TYR A 103 8.03 -16.75 31.96
C TYR A 103 7.83 -17.17 30.51
N THR A 104 6.62 -17.00 30.01
CA THR A 104 6.28 -17.20 28.61
C THR A 104 5.98 -15.86 27.96
N LEU A 105 6.67 -15.55 26.85
CA LEU A 105 6.37 -14.41 26.00
C LEU A 105 5.44 -14.87 24.88
N VAL A 106 4.18 -14.49 24.97
CA VAL A 106 3.14 -14.84 23.99
C VAL A 106 3.10 -13.76 22.93
N GLY A 107 3.59 -14.12 21.76
CA GLY A 107 3.50 -13.29 20.56
C GLY A 107 2.24 -13.59 19.74
N GLY A 108 2.34 -13.39 18.45
CA GLY A 108 1.22 -13.54 17.53
C GLY A 108 1.65 -13.87 16.11
N ARG A 109 0.71 -13.66 15.21
CA ARG A 109 0.91 -13.77 13.77
C ARG A 109 0.49 -12.48 13.10
N VAL A 110 1.34 -11.96 12.23
CA VAL A 110 1.02 -10.88 11.32
C VAL A 110 0.80 -11.47 9.92
N LYS A 111 -0.33 -11.18 9.31
CA LYS A 111 -0.62 -11.55 7.92
C LYS A 111 0.00 -10.51 6.99
N LEU A 112 0.74 -11.00 5.98
CA LEU A 112 1.38 -10.15 4.98
C LEU A 112 0.56 -10.16 3.68
N VAL A 113 0.12 -9.00 3.24
CA VAL A 113 -0.71 -8.81 2.04
C VAL A 113 0.03 -7.98 0.99
N GLY A 114 -0.36 -8.14 -0.27
CA GLY A 114 0.25 -7.40 -1.38
C GLY A 114 -0.25 -5.97 -1.53
N VAL A 115 -1.32 -5.61 -0.82
CA VAL A 115 -1.97 -4.30 -0.93
C VAL A 115 -1.82 -3.52 0.37
N ASP A 116 -1.81 -2.20 0.27
CA ASP A 116 -1.83 -1.31 1.42
C ASP A 116 -3.29 -1.00 1.79
N LEU A 117 -3.75 -1.56 2.88
CA LEU A 117 -5.13 -1.37 3.34
C LEU A 117 -5.37 0.02 3.95
N GLU A 118 -4.30 0.75 4.27
CA GLU A 118 -4.35 2.10 4.82
C GLU A 118 -4.19 3.18 3.73
N ASP A 119 -3.95 2.78 2.46
CA ASP A 119 -3.90 3.71 1.33
C ASP A 119 -5.31 4.19 0.97
N ALA A 120 -5.72 5.33 1.54
CA ALA A 120 -7.02 5.94 1.30
C ALA A 120 -7.22 6.45 -0.15
N VAL A 121 -6.14 6.62 -0.92
CA VAL A 121 -6.21 7.17 -2.28
C VAL A 121 -6.46 6.08 -3.30
N ARG A 122 -5.82 4.91 -3.11
CA ARG A 122 -5.82 3.82 -4.11
C ARG A 122 -6.48 2.54 -3.62
N GLY A 123 -6.98 2.52 -2.37
CA GLY A 123 -7.47 1.30 -1.74
C GLY A 123 -6.43 0.18 -1.73
N GLY A 124 -5.15 0.53 -1.57
CA GLY A 124 -4.03 -0.40 -1.58
C GLY A 124 -3.61 -0.93 -2.96
N MET A 125 -4.23 -0.49 -4.04
CA MET A 125 -3.88 -0.91 -5.40
C MET A 125 -2.77 -0.03 -5.99
N THR A 126 -1.69 -0.65 -6.48
CA THR A 126 -0.57 0.08 -7.11
C THR A 126 -0.88 0.54 -8.54
N ALA A 127 -1.94 0.00 -9.14
CA ALA A 127 -2.26 0.15 -10.57
C ALA A 127 -3.47 1.04 -10.85
N LEU A 128 -4.10 1.67 -9.86
CA LEU A 128 -5.05 2.74 -10.15
C LEU A 128 -4.30 3.98 -10.63
N PRO A 129 -4.91 4.72 -11.56
CA PRO A 129 -4.25 5.89 -12.13
C PRO A 129 -3.84 6.85 -11.03
N ASN A 130 -2.54 7.01 -10.83
CA ASN A 130 -1.95 7.95 -9.91
C ASN A 130 -1.64 9.29 -10.58
N ALA A 131 -1.95 9.38 -11.84
CA ALA A 131 -1.71 10.55 -12.65
C ALA A 131 -3.04 11.22 -12.99
N ALA A 132 -3.01 12.54 -13.17
CA ALA A 132 -4.14 13.26 -13.75
C ALA A 132 -4.55 12.61 -15.09
N ALA A 133 -5.81 12.74 -15.48
CA ALA A 133 -6.24 12.39 -16.82
C ALA A 133 -5.24 13.01 -17.83
N ASP A 134 -4.86 12.25 -18.83
CA ASP A 134 -3.86 12.60 -19.86
C ASP A 134 -2.39 12.63 -19.42
N ALA A 135 -2.07 12.33 -18.16
CA ALA A 135 -0.69 12.09 -17.76
C ALA A 135 -0.31 10.62 -17.88
N ALA A 136 0.97 10.32 -18.07
CA ALA A 136 1.47 8.95 -18.10
C ALA A 136 1.04 8.18 -16.85
N GLY A 137 0.22 7.12 -17.00
CA GLY A 137 -0.36 6.36 -15.89
C GLY A 137 -1.77 6.78 -15.48
N GLY A 138 -2.41 7.70 -16.20
CA GLY A 138 -3.82 8.03 -16.05
C GLY A 138 -4.77 6.91 -16.51
N LEU A 139 -6.07 7.13 -16.40
CA LEU A 139 -7.06 6.20 -16.93
C LEU A 139 -6.79 5.99 -18.44
N PRO A 140 -6.92 4.77 -18.98
CA PRO A 140 -6.67 4.48 -20.39
C PRO A 140 -7.75 5.09 -21.33
N ILE A 141 -8.24 6.26 -20.99
CA ILE A 141 -9.02 7.15 -21.87
C ILE A 141 -8.11 8.22 -22.48
N SER A 142 -6.83 8.21 -22.13
CA SER A 142 -5.84 9.09 -22.73
C SER A 142 -5.27 8.50 -24.01
N ASP A 143 -4.74 9.36 -24.83
CA ASP A 143 -4.42 9.24 -26.24
C ASP A 143 -3.41 8.17 -26.68
N ALA A 144 -2.73 7.47 -25.81
CA ALA A 144 -1.72 6.46 -26.21
C ALA A 144 -2.29 5.03 -26.34
N GLY A 145 -3.53 4.85 -26.79
CA GLY A 145 -4.14 3.55 -27.01
C GLY A 145 -5.53 3.38 -26.41
N GLY A 146 -6.07 4.44 -25.81
CA GLY A 146 -7.44 4.53 -25.34
C GLY A 146 -8.36 5.23 -26.35
N LEU A 147 -9.47 5.70 -25.87
CA LEU A 147 -10.40 6.51 -26.64
C LEU A 147 -9.79 7.91 -26.82
N ASP A 148 -9.06 8.10 -27.90
CA ASP A 148 -8.48 9.41 -28.27
C ASP A 148 -9.60 10.38 -28.70
N LEU A 149 -10.41 10.81 -27.72
CA LEU A 149 -11.44 11.79 -27.94
C LEU A 149 -10.84 13.19 -28.12
N ASP A 150 -9.73 13.46 -27.46
CA ASP A 150 -9.14 14.79 -27.43
C ASP A 150 -8.48 15.13 -28.78
N ALA A 151 -7.71 14.22 -29.35
CA ALA A 151 -7.17 14.40 -30.71
C ALA A 151 -8.27 14.39 -31.79
N LYS A 152 -9.34 13.60 -31.60
CA LYS A 152 -10.49 13.61 -32.53
C LYS A 152 -11.32 14.89 -32.41
N ILE A 153 -11.51 15.40 -31.17
CA ILE A 153 -12.21 16.67 -30.93
C ILE A 153 -11.31 17.85 -31.33
N GLY A 154 -10.01 17.77 -31.05
CA GLY A 154 -9.03 18.77 -31.44
C GLY A 154 -8.84 18.89 -32.96
N ALA A 155 -9.19 17.83 -33.71
CA ALA A 155 -9.22 17.86 -35.18
C ALA A 155 -10.49 18.51 -35.75
N LEU A 156 -11.52 18.76 -34.94
CA LEU A 156 -12.70 19.50 -35.31
C LEU A 156 -12.42 21.00 -35.23
N THR A 157 -12.41 21.68 -36.35
CA THR A 157 -12.26 23.15 -36.39
C THR A 157 -13.63 23.81 -36.22
N PHE A 158 -13.70 24.74 -35.27
CA PHE A 158 -14.91 25.55 -35.06
C PHE A 158 -14.69 26.96 -35.60
N THR A 159 -15.43 27.35 -36.62
CA THR A 159 -15.37 28.72 -37.22
C THR A 159 -16.15 29.74 -36.40
N SER A 160 -17.09 29.29 -35.60
CA SER A 160 -17.88 30.09 -34.66
C SER A 160 -18.19 29.26 -33.43
N ALA A 161 -18.44 29.93 -32.28
CA ALA A 161 -18.80 29.24 -31.05
C ALA A 161 -20.03 28.33 -31.27
N GLY A 162 -19.81 27.01 -31.26
CA GLY A 162 -20.83 25.99 -31.37
C GLY A 162 -21.05 25.40 -32.76
N PHE A 163 -20.31 25.82 -33.76
CA PHE A 163 -20.39 25.23 -35.12
C PHE A 163 -19.10 24.53 -35.51
N VAL A 164 -19.22 23.29 -35.96
CA VAL A 164 -18.10 22.52 -36.50
C VAL A 164 -17.84 22.98 -37.94
N ASP A 165 -16.61 23.36 -38.25
CA ASP A 165 -16.16 23.59 -39.61
C ASP A 165 -15.94 22.22 -40.30
N ALA A 166 -16.92 21.77 -41.02
CA ALA A 166 -16.86 20.50 -41.74
C ALA A 166 -16.74 20.77 -43.25
N ASN A 167 -15.65 20.37 -43.84
CA ASN A 167 -15.51 20.33 -45.29
C ASN A 167 -16.31 19.13 -45.84
N VAL A 168 -17.56 19.37 -46.16
CA VAL A 168 -18.44 18.35 -46.75
C VAL A 168 -18.20 18.29 -48.25
N GLN A 169 -17.48 17.30 -48.70
CA GLN A 169 -17.15 17.12 -50.12
C GLN A 169 -18.20 16.31 -50.90
N LYS A 170 -18.99 15.50 -50.20
CA LYS A 170 -20.04 14.66 -50.79
C LYS A 170 -21.24 14.54 -49.85
N ILE A 171 -22.41 14.57 -50.38
CA ILE A 171 -23.65 14.17 -49.71
C ILE A 171 -24.25 13.03 -50.53
N ASN A 172 -24.46 11.85 -49.93
CA ASN A 172 -25.02 10.66 -50.57
C ASN A 172 -24.28 10.30 -51.85
N ASP A 173 -22.93 10.28 -51.81
CA ASP A 173 -22.01 10.03 -52.91
C ASP A 173 -22.01 11.07 -54.05
N VAL A 174 -22.84 12.08 -53.98
CA VAL A 174 -22.82 13.21 -54.90
C VAL A 174 -21.76 14.22 -54.47
N THR A 175 -20.82 14.55 -55.33
CA THR A 175 -19.79 15.57 -55.03
C THR A 175 -20.44 16.95 -54.95
N ILE A 176 -20.20 17.65 -53.85
CA ILE A 176 -20.63 19.03 -53.69
C ILE A 176 -19.61 19.93 -54.41
N THR A 177 -20.08 20.76 -55.31
CA THR A 177 -19.25 21.76 -55.98
C THR A 177 -19.56 23.16 -55.41
N GLY A 178 -18.54 23.97 -55.31
CA GLY A 178 -18.63 25.30 -54.69
C GLY A 178 -18.36 25.28 -53.19
N ASP A 179 -18.01 26.42 -52.67
CA ASP A 179 -17.65 26.63 -51.27
C ASP A 179 -18.69 27.43 -50.46
N GLY A 180 -19.83 27.73 -51.10
CA GLY A 180 -20.90 28.54 -50.51
C GLY A 180 -20.59 30.02 -50.42
N GLY A 181 -19.48 30.48 -51.00
CA GLY A 181 -19.16 31.90 -51.11
C GLY A 181 -19.99 32.58 -52.21
N SER A 182 -20.02 33.92 -52.21
CA SER A 182 -20.73 34.66 -53.23
C SER A 182 -20.18 34.37 -54.64
N GLY A 183 -21.01 33.78 -55.50
CA GLY A 183 -20.65 33.36 -56.83
C GLY A 183 -20.10 31.94 -56.92
N THR A 184 -20.04 31.21 -55.82
CA THR A 184 -19.61 29.81 -55.71
C THR A 184 -20.54 29.02 -54.79
N GLU A 185 -21.86 29.26 -54.97
CA GLU A 185 -22.91 28.57 -54.21
C GLU A 185 -22.81 27.05 -54.42
N PHE A 186 -23.28 26.29 -53.41
CA PHE A 186 -23.29 24.83 -53.47
C PHE A 186 -24.10 24.36 -54.69
N GLY A 187 -23.44 23.64 -55.61
CA GLY A 187 -24.04 22.95 -56.72
C GLY A 187 -23.97 21.43 -56.53
N VAL A 188 -24.87 20.69 -57.15
CA VAL A 188 -24.89 19.22 -57.24
C VAL A 188 -24.72 18.80 -58.68
#